data_0b97464000e0e4a5eb12c9182eb854fa
#
_entry.id   0b97464000e0e4a5eb12c9182eb854fa
#
_cell.length_a   1.000
_cell.length_b   1.000
_cell.length_c   1.000
_cell.angle_alpha   90.00
_cell.angle_beta   90.00
_cell.angle_gamma   90.00
#
_symmetry.space_group_name_H-M   'P 1'
#
loop_
_entity.id
_entity.type
_entity.pdbx_description
1 polymer ?
#
loop_
_entity_poly.entity_id
_entity_poly.type
_entity_poly.pdbx_seq_one_letter_code
_entity_poly.pdbx_strand_id
1 'polypeptide(L)'
;MTQTIAIVDYGMGNLRSVYQAFHRVAPSANVLIATKPEQIQKADRVVLPGQGAMPDCMKQLGESGLLEALLHAARNKPLLGVCVGEQMLLDRSSEVRAEQGSKGDTWTPCLGLIPGEVRRFELSGQLQADGSEYKVPHMGWNQVRQDKDHPLWEGIPDLTPFYFVHSFYAVPANQNHTVGSTEYGAWFTSAIARDTIFATQFHPEKSAEYGLRLYQNFTTWQP
;
A
#
# COMPACT_ATOMS: atom_id res chain seq x y z
N MET A 1 25.58 10.87 -7.07
CA MET A 1 24.56 10.67 -8.14
C MET A 1 23.22 11.14 -7.58
N THR A 2 22.33 11.65 -8.41
CA THR A 2 20.99 12.06 -8.00
C THR A 2 20.13 10.81 -7.80
N GLN A 3 19.49 10.67 -6.63
CA GLN A 3 18.59 9.53 -6.34
C GLN A 3 17.40 9.54 -7.30
N THR A 4 17.04 8.38 -7.82
CA THR A 4 15.88 8.21 -8.68
C THR A 4 14.79 7.40 -7.97
N ILE A 5 13.57 7.95 -7.93
CA ILE A 5 12.38 7.33 -7.35
C ILE A 5 11.38 7.06 -8.49
N ALA A 6 11.09 5.79 -8.76
CA ALA A 6 10.13 5.38 -9.79
C ALA A 6 8.77 5.07 -9.18
N ILE A 7 7.73 5.78 -9.61
CA ILE A 7 6.34 5.50 -9.30
C ILE A 7 5.78 4.67 -10.44
N VAL A 8 5.38 3.44 -10.14
CA VAL A 8 4.94 2.46 -11.16
C VAL A 8 3.58 2.86 -11.71
N ASP A 9 3.51 3.08 -13.02
CA ASP A 9 2.28 3.37 -13.76
C ASP A 9 1.86 2.16 -14.58
N TYR A 10 0.98 1.37 -14.01
CA TYR A 10 0.31 0.25 -14.69
C TYR A 10 -1.14 0.56 -15.07
N GLY A 11 -1.49 1.84 -15.15
CA GLY A 11 -2.84 2.32 -15.49
C GLY A 11 -3.79 2.52 -14.30
N MET A 12 -3.34 2.23 -13.08
CA MET A 12 -4.16 2.33 -11.85
C MET A 12 -3.38 3.06 -10.75
N GLY A 13 -4.08 3.88 -9.97
CA GLY A 13 -3.48 4.57 -8.82
C GLY A 13 -3.51 6.10 -8.90
N ASN A 14 -3.32 6.73 -7.74
CA ASN A 14 -3.28 8.20 -7.61
C ASN A 14 -1.86 8.73 -7.89
N LEU A 15 -1.35 8.47 -9.10
CA LEU A 15 0.04 8.76 -9.49
C LEU A 15 0.43 10.23 -9.27
N ARG A 16 -0.47 11.16 -9.63
CA ARG A 16 -0.18 12.59 -9.57
C ARG A 16 0.04 13.06 -8.13
N SER A 17 -0.81 12.65 -7.20
CA SER A 17 -0.68 13.06 -5.79
C SER A 17 0.57 12.46 -5.15
N VAL A 18 0.88 11.19 -5.45
CA VAL A 18 2.11 10.51 -4.99
C VAL A 18 3.35 11.22 -5.57
N TYR A 19 3.35 11.53 -6.87
CA TYR A 19 4.43 12.29 -7.53
C TYR A 19 4.67 13.65 -6.85
N GLN A 20 3.60 14.43 -6.65
CA GLN A 20 3.70 15.76 -6.02
C GLN A 20 4.22 15.67 -4.58
N ALA A 21 3.78 14.67 -3.83
CA ALA A 21 4.25 14.45 -2.47
C ALA A 21 5.77 14.15 -2.43
N PHE A 22 6.26 13.23 -3.29
CA PHE A 22 7.70 12.95 -3.39
C PHE A 22 8.49 14.15 -3.89
N HIS A 23 8.01 14.88 -4.89
CA HIS A 23 8.67 16.08 -5.37
C HIS A 23 8.80 17.15 -4.28
N ARG A 24 7.83 17.22 -3.35
CA ARG A 24 7.87 18.15 -2.22
C ARG A 24 8.91 17.76 -1.16
N VAL A 25 9.00 16.46 -0.82
CA VAL A 25 9.89 16.00 0.26
C VAL A 25 11.30 15.68 -0.20
N ALA A 26 11.51 15.47 -1.49
CA ALA A 26 12.79 15.14 -2.10
C ALA A 26 13.05 15.99 -3.36
N PRO A 27 13.15 17.32 -3.25
CA PRO A 27 13.26 18.22 -4.42
C PRO A 27 14.54 18.01 -5.24
N SER A 28 15.56 17.39 -4.66
CA SER A 28 16.81 17.03 -5.35
C SER A 28 16.77 15.65 -6.02
N ALA A 29 15.76 14.83 -5.75
CA ALA A 29 15.61 13.52 -6.36
C ALA A 29 14.99 13.62 -7.77
N ASN A 30 15.36 12.68 -8.63
CA ASN A 30 14.69 12.47 -9.91
C ASN A 30 13.45 11.60 -9.69
N VAL A 31 12.29 12.23 -9.44
CA VAL A 31 11.02 11.52 -9.31
C VAL A 31 10.40 11.33 -10.69
N LEU A 32 10.03 10.12 -11.06
CA LEU A 32 9.44 9.82 -12.36
C LEU A 32 8.25 8.85 -12.26
N ILE A 33 7.32 9.00 -13.17
CA ILE A 33 6.24 8.03 -13.40
C ILE A 33 6.77 7.01 -14.41
N ALA A 34 6.93 5.77 -13.95
CA ALA A 34 7.56 4.70 -14.71
C ALA A 34 6.53 3.91 -15.52
N THR A 35 6.58 4.05 -16.83
CA THR A 35 5.75 3.33 -17.82
C THR A 35 6.53 2.26 -18.58
N LYS A 36 7.83 2.11 -18.30
CA LYS A 36 8.73 1.14 -18.96
C LYS A 36 9.56 0.38 -17.92
N PRO A 37 9.82 -0.92 -18.16
CA PRO A 37 10.62 -1.75 -17.25
C PRO A 37 11.99 -1.16 -16.89
N GLU A 38 12.67 -0.55 -17.88
CA GLU A 38 14.02 -0.01 -17.70
C GLU A 38 14.05 1.17 -16.71
N GLN A 39 12.94 1.90 -16.59
CA GLN A 39 12.81 3.00 -15.62
C GLN A 39 12.78 2.46 -14.19
N ILE A 40 12.06 1.36 -13.95
CA ILE A 40 12.02 0.65 -12.66
C ILE A 40 13.39 0.04 -12.34
N GLN A 41 14.01 -0.61 -13.34
CA GLN A 41 15.32 -1.25 -13.19
C GLN A 41 16.43 -0.27 -12.84
N LYS A 42 16.39 0.96 -13.37
CA LYS A 42 17.40 2.00 -13.12
C LYS A 42 17.13 2.84 -11.87
N ALA A 43 15.93 2.78 -11.32
CA ALA A 43 15.58 3.53 -10.11
C ALA A 43 16.28 2.98 -8.87
N ASP A 44 16.55 3.85 -7.91
CA ASP A 44 17.08 3.50 -6.60
C ASP A 44 15.97 3.03 -5.65
N ARG A 45 14.76 3.55 -5.84
CA ARG A 45 13.57 3.27 -5.03
C ARG A 45 12.34 3.12 -5.91
N VAL A 46 11.41 2.27 -5.50
CA VAL A 46 10.20 2.00 -6.26
C VAL A 46 8.97 2.21 -5.39
N VAL A 47 7.96 2.86 -5.95
CA VAL A 47 6.66 3.07 -5.31
C VAL A 47 5.60 2.36 -6.14
N LEU A 48 4.82 1.50 -5.50
CA LEU A 48 3.67 0.80 -6.08
C LEU A 48 2.39 1.41 -5.51
N PRO A 49 1.82 2.43 -6.14
CA PRO A 49 0.50 2.91 -5.78
C PRO A 49 -0.56 1.94 -6.31
N GLY A 50 -1.73 1.93 -5.67
CA GLY A 50 -2.87 1.16 -6.18
C GLY A 50 -4.18 1.84 -5.84
N GLN A 51 -5.14 1.76 -6.75
CA GLN A 51 -6.51 2.27 -6.56
C GLN A 51 -7.48 1.45 -7.40
N GLY A 52 -8.69 1.22 -6.89
CA GLY A 52 -9.72 0.44 -7.57
C GLY A 52 -9.78 -1.01 -7.07
N ALA A 53 -10.40 -1.88 -7.86
CA ALA A 53 -10.60 -3.27 -7.49
C ALA A 53 -9.34 -4.11 -7.75
N MET A 54 -9.04 -5.05 -6.84
CA MET A 54 -7.88 -5.94 -6.94
C MET A 54 -7.80 -6.70 -8.26
N PRO A 55 -8.91 -7.31 -8.78
CA PRO A 55 -8.83 -8.02 -10.07
C PRO A 55 -8.41 -7.12 -11.24
N ASP A 56 -8.80 -5.85 -11.21
CA ASP A 56 -8.43 -4.89 -12.25
C ASP A 56 -6.98 -4.46 -12.12
N CYS A 57 -6.51 -4.20 -10.89
CA CYS A 57 -5.11 -3.86 -10.62
C CYS A 57 -4.17 -4.97 -11.08
N MET A 58 -4.45 -6.23 -10.71
CA MET A 58 -3.63 -7.37 -11.10
C MET A 58 -3.64 -7.61 -12.61
N LYS A 59 -4.80 -7.45 -13.26
CA LYS A 59 -4.92 -7.55 -14.72
C LYS A 59 -4.08 -6.49 -15.42
N GLN A 60 -4.26 -5.22 -15.04
CA GLN A 60 -3.55 -4.09 -15.65
C GLN A 60 -2.03 -4.20 -15.44
N LEU A 61 -1.60 -4.60 -14.25
CA LEU A 61 -0.17 -4.83 -14.00
C LEU A 61 0.38 -5.96 -14.88
N GLY A 62 -0.35 -7.07 -15.03
CA GLY A 62 0.04 -8.19 -15.91
C GLY A 62 0.15 -7.78 -17.39
N GLU A 63 -0.75 -6.90 -17.86
CA GLU A 63 -0.79 -6.41 -19.25
C GLU A 63 0.20 -5.26 -19.52
N SER A 64 0.67 -4.56 -18.46
CA SER A 64 1.54 -3.38 -18.60
C SER A 64 2.97 -3.68 -19.06
N GLY A 65 3.42 -4.94 -18.92
CA GLY A 65 4.82 -5.33 -19.12
C GLY A 65 5.77 -4.93 -18.00
N LEU A 66 5.26 -4.36 -16.88
CA LEU A 66 6.08 -3.88 -15.75
C LEU A 66 6.27 -4.95 -14.65
N LEU A 67 5.50 -6.04 -14.67
CA LEU A 67 5.43 -7.03 -13.61
C LEU A 67 6.81 -7.59 -13.22
N GLU A 68 7.59 -8.07 -14.18
CA GLU A 68 8.91 -8.68 -13.92
C GLU A 68 9.90 -7.67 -13.32
N ALA A 69 9.89 -6.43 -13.83
CA ALA A 69 10.74 -5.36 -13.30
C ALA A 69 10.34 -4.98 -11.86
N LEU A 70 9.05 -4.96 -11.55
CA LEU A 70 8.52 -4.73 -10.22
C LEU A 70 8.91 -5.87 -9.25
N LEU A 71 8.74 -7.13 -9.64
CA LEU A 71 9.11 -8.29 -8.83
C LEU A 71 10.61 -8.33 -8.54
N HIS A 72 11.44 -7.97 -9.53
CA HIS A 72 12.88 -7.84 -9.34
C HIS A 72 13.21 -6.70 -8.36
N ALA A 73 12.58 -5.54 -8.53
CA ALA A 73 12.79 -4.39 -7.65
C ALA A 73 12.39 -4.70 -6.21
N ALA A 74 11.26 -5.36 -5.99
CA ALA A 74 10.76 -5.73 -4.66
C ALA A 74 11.72 -6.60 -3.85
N ARG A 75 12.63 -7.34 -4.51
CA ARG A 75 13.63 -8.19 -3.85
C ARG A 75 14.97 -7.51 -3.61
N ASN A 76 15.23 -6.38 -4.27
CA ASN A 76 16.58 -5.82 -4.34
C ASN A 76 16.65 -4.32 -4.00
N LYS A 77 15.51 -3.65 -3.87
CA LYS A 77 15.44 -2.20 -3.68
C LYS A 77 14.34 -1.84 -2.69
N PRO A 78 14.48 -0.71 -1.98
CA PRO A 78 13.38 -0.19 -1.19
C PRO A 78 12.11 -0.03 -2.05
N LEU A 79 11.04 -0.71 -1.65
CA LEU A 79 9.74 -0.66 -2.29
C LEU A 79 8.68 -0.18 -1.29
N LEU A 80 7.89 0.81 -1.71
CA LEU A 80 6.76 1.34 -0.95
C LEU A 80 5.44 1.00 -1.65
N GLY A 81 4.61 0.14 -1.03
CA GLY A 81 3.24 -0.10 -1.46
C GLY A 81 2.27 0.91 -0.83
N VAL A 82 1.26 1.40 -1.58
CA VAL A 82 0.27 2.36 -1.06
C VAL A 82 -1.14 1.90 -1.40
N CYS A 83 -1.99 1.76 -0.40
CA CYS A 83 -3.39 1.34 -0.46
C CYS A 83 -3.55 -0.02 -1.16
N VAL A 84 -4.19 -0.11 -2.32
CA VAL A 84 -4.26 -1.38 -3.06
C VAL A 84 -2.86 -1.91 -3.41
N GLY A 85 -1.86 -1.01 -3.55
CA GLY A 85 -0.46 -1.42 -3.73
C GLY A 85 0.10 -2.23 -2.55
N GLU A 86 -0.33 -1.98 -1.29
CA GLU A 86 -0.04 -2.86 -0.16
C GLU A 86 -0.70 -4.22 -0.34
N GLN A 87 -1.98 -4.23 -0.66
CA GLN A 87 -2.78 -5.44 -0.80
C GLN A 87 -2.26 -6.35 -1.92
N MET A 88 -1.79 -5.77 -3.03
CA MET A 88 -1.20 -6.52 -4.15
C MET A 88 0.04 -7.34 -3.77
N LEU A 89 0.73 -6.99 -2.67
CA LEU A 89 1.94 -7.70 -2.22
C LEU A 89 1.65 -9.07 -1.60
N LEU A 90 0.39 -9.33 -1.16
CA LEU A 90 -0.02 -10.59 -0.53
C LEU A 90 -0.13 -11.72 -1.56
N ASP A 91 -0.50 -12.92 -1.11
CA ASP A 91 -0.68 -14.09 -2.00
C ASP A 91 -1.98 -13.97 -2.81
N ARG A 92 -3.06 -13.48 -2.18
CA ARG A 92 -4.41 -13.47 -2.77
C ARG A 92 -5.34 -12.50 -2.08
N SER A 93 -6.41 -12.13 -2.79
CA SER A 93 -7.48 -11.26 -2.28
C SER A 93 -8.84 -11.93 -2.40
N SER A 94 -9.69 -11.75 -1.37
CA SER A 94 -11.10 -12.15 -1.42
C SER A 94 -11.97 -11.25 -2.31
N GLU A 95 -11.39 -10.17 -2.87
CA GLU A 95 -12.07 -9.35 -3.85
C GLU A 95 -12.02 -10.04 -5.22
N VAL A 96 -13.18 -10.45 -5.72
CA VAL A 96 -13.34 -11.10 -7.02
C VAL A 96 -14.38 -10.35 -7.85
N ARG A 97 -14.29 -10.43 -9.17
CA ARG A 97 -15.34 -9.93 -10.06
C ARG A 97 -16.59 -10.82 -9.94
N ALA A 98 -17.77 -10.25 -10.13
CA ALA A 98 -19.03 -11.01 -10.11
C ALA A 98 -19.02 -12.19 -11.09
N GLU A 99 -18.41 -12.02 -12.27
CA GLU A 99 -18.25 -13.06 -13.28
C GLU A 99 -17.31 -14.20 -12.84
N GLN A 100 -16.30 -13.91 -12.07
CA GLN A 100 -15.36 -14.88 -11.49
C GLN A 100 -16.06 -15.66 -10.34
N GLY A 101 -16.79 -14.96 -9.47
CA GLY A 101 -17.56 -15.59 -8.40
C GLY A 101 -18.61 -16.56 -8.94
N SER A 102 -19.26 -16.26 -10.08
CA SER A 102 -20.21 -17.17 -10.75
C SER A 102 -19.55 -18.44 -11.33
N LYS A 103 -18.23 -18.42 -11.57
CA LYS A 103 -17.42 -19.57 -12.00
C LYS A 103 -16.82 -20.37 -10.85
N GLY A 104 -17.10 -19.98 -9.60
CA GLY A 104 -16.59 -20.63 -8.39
C GLY A 104 -15.23 -20.12 -7.93
N ASP A 105 -14.65 -19.10 -8.57
CA ASP A 105 -13.45 -18.45 -8.07
C ASP A 105 -13.78 -17.64 -6.81
N THR A 106 -13.10 -17.94 -5.73
CA THR A 106 -13.29 -17.25 -4.44
C THR A 106 -12.16 -16.27 -4.12
N TRP A 107 -11.10 -16.26 -4.93
CA TRP A 107 -9.89 -15.48 -4.70
C TRP A 107 -9.31 -14.91 -6.00
N THR A 108 -8.80 -13.69 -5.91
CA THR A 108 -7.94 -13.10 -6.94
C THR A 108 -6.48 -13.32 -6.55
N PRO A 109 -5.66 -14.03 -7.35
CA PRO A 109 -4.23 -14.15 -7.12
C PRO A 109 -3.55 -12.78 -7.13
N CYS A 110 -2.61 -12.57 -6.20
CA CYS A 110 -1.80 -11.36 -6.08
C CYS A 110 -0.31 -11.66 -6.33
N LEU A 111 0.61 -10.80 -5.88
CA LEU A 111 2.05 -10.89 -6.22
C LEU A 111 2.81 -11.95 -5.42
N GLY A 112 2.29 -12.42 -4.27
CA GLY A 112 2.94 -13.44 -3.44
C GLY A 112 4.28 -13.02 -2.84
N LEU A 113 4.52 -11.74 -2.65
CA LEU A 113 5.77 -11.21 -2.07
C LEU A 113 5.77 -11.28 -0.54
N ILE A 114 4.61 -11.18 0.07
CA ILE A 114 4.39 -11.31 1.52
C ILE A 114 3.30 -12.37 1.74
N PRO A 115 3.59 -13.51 2.39
CA PRO A 115 2.59 -14.54 2.66
C PRO A 115 1.40 -13.99 3.44
N GLY A 116 0.19 -14.28 2.96
CA GLY A 116 -1.04 -13.80 3.57
C GLY A 116 -2.14 -13.56 2.54
N GLU A 117 -3.20 -12.96 2.99
CA GLU A 117 -4.39 -12.72 2.17
C GLU A 117 -5.02 -11.36 2.46
N VAL A 118 -5.83 -10.89 1.51
CA VAL A 118 -6.63 -9.67 1.63
C VAL A 118 -8.07 -10.06 1.90
N ARG A 119 -8.67 -9.49 2.94
CA ARG A 119 -10.05 -9.78 3.36
C ARG A 119 -10.92 -8.53 3.35
N ARG A 120 -12.22 -8.72 3.12
CA ARG A 120 -13.22 -7.66 3.25
C ARG A 120 -13.58 -7.44 4.71
N PHE A 121 -13.91 -6.19 5.07
CA PHE A 121 -14.54 -5.91 6.36
C PHE A 121 -15.92 -6.55 6.47
N GLU A 122 -16.16 -7.23 7.59
CA GLU A 122 -17.45 -7.82 7.96
C GLU A 122 -17.96 -7.10 9.21
N LEU A 123 -18.53 -5.90 9.03
CA LEU A 123 -18.94 -4.99 10.10
C LEU A 123 -20.47 -4.77 10.15
N SER A 124 -21.24 -5.56 9.41
CA SER A 124 -22.71 -5.43 9.38
C SER A 124 -23.32 -5.56 10.77
N GLY A 125 -24.12 -4.57 11.16
CA GLY A 125 -24.78 -4.53 12.47
C GLY A 125 -23.87 -4.14 13.64
N GLN A 126 -22.59 -3.84 13.43
CA GLN A 126 -21.71 -3.33 14.48
C GLN A 126 -21.90 -1.81 14.64
N LEU A 127 -21.99 -1.36 15.90
CA LEU A 127 -22.18 0.05 16.23
C LEU A 127 -20.88 0.69 16.74
N GLN A 128 -20.68 1.94 16.33
CA GLN A 128 -19.65 2.81 16.86
C GLN A 128 -20.04 3.31 18.26
N ALA A 129 -19.12 3.96 18.97
CA ALA A 129 -19.36 4.49 20.31
C ALA A 129 -20.47 5.56 20.37
N ASP A 130 -20.74 6.25 19.26
CA ASP A 130 -21.80 7.24 19.12
C ASP A 130 -23.17 6.62 18.73
N GLY A 131 -23.24 5.29 18.58
CA GLY A 131 -24.44 4.55 18.20
C GLY A 131 -24.69 4.47 16.70
N SER A 132 -23.84 5.08 15.87
CA SER A 132 -23.92 4.91 14.41
C SER A 132 -23.33 3.57 13.97
N GLU A 133 -23.80 3.03 12.84
CA GLU A 133 -23.22 1.80 12.27
C GLU A 133 -21.87 2.06 11.61
N TYR A 134 -20.96 1.08 11.74
CA TYR A 134 -19.73 1.08 10.93
C TYR A 134 -20.09 0.92 9.46
N LYS A 135 -19.49 1.77 8.62
CA LYS A 135 -19.71 1.77 7.16
C LYS A 135 -18.54 1.10 6.44
N VAL A 136 -18.83 0.36 5.39
CA VAL A 136 -17.84 -0.13 4.44
C VAL A 136 -18.09 0.57 3.11
N PRO A 137 -17.12 1.31 2.56
CA PRO A 137 -15.71 1.39 2.93
C PRO A 137 -15.44 2.15 4.24
N HIS A 138 -14.37 1.78 4.96
CA HIS A 138 -13.71 2.62 5.95
C HIS A 138 -13.15 3.85 5.23
N MET A 139 -13.69 5.02 5.52
CA MET A 139 -13.32 6.27 4.86
C MET A 139 -13.16 7.38 5.88
N GLY A 140 -11.98 8.01 5.90
CA GLY A 140 -11.68 9.13 6.78
C GLY A 140 -10.35 8.98 7.48
N TRP A 141 -10.14 9.85 8.48
CA TRP A 141 -8.95 9.84 9.34
C TRP A 141 -9.12 8.84 10.46
N ASN A 142 -8.10 8.01 10.68
CA ASN A 142 -8.06 7.07 11.79
C ASN A 142 -6.63 6.88 12.28
N GLN A 143 -6.49 6.54 13.56
CA GLN A 143 -5.20 6.40 14.22
C GLN A 143 -4.49 5.11 13.81
N VAL A 144 -3.18 5.22 13.60
CA VAL A 144 -2.29 4.08 13.35
C VAL A 144 -1.43 3.85 14.58
N ARG A 145 -1.58 2.69 15.20
CA ARG A 145 -0.67 2.21 16.25
C ARG A 145 0.56 1.60 15.58
N GLN A 146 1.73 2.02 16.02
CA GLN A 146 3.00 1.46 15.57
C GLN A 146 3.29 0.19 16.36
N ASP A 147 3.08 -0.97 15.74
CA ASP A 147 3.26 -2.28 16.40
C ASP A 147 4.72 -2.67 16.55
N LYS A 148 5.60 -2.04 15.75
CA LYS A 148 7.06 -2.25 15.77
C LYS A 148 7.81 -1.00 15.38
N ASP A 149 9.00 -0.86 15.93
CA ASP A 149 9.94 0.14 15.46
C ASP A 149 10.32 -0.12 14.00
N HIS A 150 10.25 0.94 13.20
CA HIS A 150 10.68 0.90 11.80
C HIS A 150 11.18 2.29 11.39
N PRO A 151 12.24 2.41 10.56
CA PRO A 151 12.79 3.70 10.14
C PRO A 151 11.76 4.62 9.46
N LEU A 152 10.74 4.07 8.81
CA LEU A 152 9.67 4.87 8.20
C LEU A 152 8.77 5.57 9.23
N TRP A 153 8.78 5.15 10.48
CA TRP A 153 8.06 5.83 11.57
C TRP A 153 8.85 6.96 12.24
N GLU A 154 10.11 7.18 11.85
CA GLU A 154 10.95 8.20 12.48
C GLU A 154 10.32 9.59 12.43
N GLY A 155 10.17 10.22 13.62
CA GLY A 155 9.53 11.53 13.77
C GLY A 155 8.02 11.54 13.56
N ILE A 156 7.38 10.38 13.54
CA ILE A 156 5.92 10.20 13.49
C ILE A 156 5.48 9.65 14.86
N PRO A 157 4.70 10.39 15.66
CA PRO A 157 4.19 9.88 16.94
C PRO A 157 3.33 8.63 16.78
N ASP A 158 3.33 7.75 17.78
CA ASP A 158 2.37 6.65 17.84
C ASP A 158 0.94 7.20 17.87
N LEU A 159 -0.02 6.43 17.34
CA LEU A 159 -1.43 6.81 17.20
C LEU A 159 -1.65 8.07 16.34
N THR A 160 -0.70 8.43 15.48
CA THR A 160 -0.89 9.49 14.50
C THR A 160 -2.04 9.13 13.56
N PRO A 161 -3.00 10.07 13.29
CA PRO A 161 -4.07 9.83 12.34
C PRO A 161 -3.55 9.92 10.90
N PHE A 162 -3.99 8.96 10.07
CA PHE A 162 -3.79 8.93 8.62
C PHE A 162 -5.13 8.80 7.90
N TYR A 163 -5.16 9.10 6.60
CA TYR A 163 -6.36 9.04 5.78
C TYR A 163 -6.52 7.67 5.12
N PHE A 164 -7.68 7.05 5.34
CA PHE A 164 -8.08 5.76 4.80
C PHE A 164 -9.24 5.88 3.82
N VAL A 165 -9.29 5.00 2.83
CA VAL A 165 -10.46 4.77 1.97
C VAL A 165 -10.37 3.35 1.38
N HIS A 166 -10.94 2.36 2.08
CA HIS A 166 -10.83 0.96 1.66
C HIS A 166 -11.95 0.09 2.23
N SER A 167 -12.28 -0.98 1.51
CA SER A 167 -13.24 -2.01 1.94
C SER A 167 -12.57 -3.34 2.31
N PHE A 168 -11.30 -3.50 1.93
CA PHE A 168 -10.47 -4.67 2.14
C PHE A 168 -9.19 -4.29 2.85
N TYR A 169 -8.58 -5.24 3.57
CA TYR A 169 -7.35 -5.02 4.34
C TYR A 169 -6.44 -6.24 4.29
N ALA A 170 -5.16 -6.04 4.51
CA ALA A 170 -4.13 -7.07 4.54
C ALA A 170 -4.22 -7.91 5.83
N VAL A 171 -4.07 -9.23 5.68
CA VAL A 171 -3.95 -10.21 6.77
C VAL A 171 -2.69 -11.04 6.52
N PRO A 172 -1.51 -10.57 6.97
CA PRO A 172 -0.27 -11.31 6.83
C PRO A 172 -0.33 -12.65 7.57
N ALA A 173 0.15 -13.73 6.95
CA ALA A 173 0.24 -15.04 7.59
C ALA A 173 1.20 -15.05 8.78
N ASN A 174 2.26 -14.22 8.71
CA ASN A 174 3.19 -13.98 9.82
C ASN A 174 2.92 -12.59 10.39
N GLN A 175 2.40 -12.53 11.61
CA GLN A 175 2.13 -11.27 12.33
C GLN A 175 3.38 -10.40 12.53
N ASN A 176 4.57 -10.98 12.39
CA ASN A 176 5.81 -10.21 12.39
C ASN A 176 5.95 -9.25 11.21
N HIS A 177 5.18 -9.43 10.15
CA HIS A 177 5.14 -8.47 9.04
C HIS A 177 4.22 -7.28 9.30
N THR A 178 3.30 -7.35 10.28
CA THR A 178 2.50 -6.19 10.70
C THR A 178 3.39 -5.23 11.49
N VAL A 179 3.50 -4.00 11.03
CA VAL A 179 4.27 -2.91 11.67
C VAL A 179 3.40 -1.72 12.05
N GLY A 180 2.14 -1.75 11.63
CA GLY A 180 1.11 -0.79 12.04
C GLY A 180 -0.26 -1.41 11.99
N SER A 181 -1.09 -1.09 12.98
CA SER A 181 -2.48 -1.53 13.07
C SER A 181 -3.43 -0.40 13.43
N THR A 182 -4.68 -0.57 13.05
CA THR A 182 -5.75 0.42 13.23
C THR A 182 -7.01 -0.29 13.70
N GLU A 183 -7.78 0.37 14.56
CA GLU A 183 -9.06 -0.13 15.02
C GLU A 183 -10.20 0.50 14.19
N TYR A 184 -11.04 -0.36 13.59
CA TYR A 184 -12.26 0.04 12.91
C TYR A 184 -13.30 -1.07 13.03
N GLY A 185 -14.02 -1.11 14.17
CA GLY A 185 -14.90 -2.22 14.54
C GLY A 185 -14.15 -3.50 14.93
N ALA A 186 -12.98 -3.69 14.38
CA ALA A 186 -11.98 -4.70 14.74
C ALA A 186 -10.59 -4.16 14.44
N TRP A 187 -9.56 -4.72 15.07
CA TRP A 187 -8.17 -4.42 14.71
C TRP A 187 -7.82 -5.03 13.36
N PHE A 188 -7.22 -4.24 12.49
CA PHE A 188 -6.69 -4.69 11.20
C PHE A 188 -5.27 -4.17 10.96
N THR A 189 -4.51 -4.88 10.14
CA THR A 189 -3.18 -4.45 9.69
C THR A 189 -3.32 -3.25 8.77
N SER A 190 -2.69 -2.13 9.12
CA SER A 190 -2.69 -0.88 8.35
C SER A 190 -1.33 -0.51 7.80
N ALA A 191 -0.27 -1.24 8.19
CA ALA A 191 1.05 -1.18 7.55
C ALA A 191 1.78 -2.52 7.71
N ILE A 192 2.47 -2.93 6.66
CA ILE A 192 3.28 -4.14 6.61
C ILE A 192 4.71 -3.82 6.22
N ALA A 193 5.67 -4.59 6.75
CA ALA A 193 7.07 -4.53 6.33
C ALA A 193 7.69 -5.92 6.27
N ARG A 194 8.55 -6.13 5.27
CA ARG A 194 9.38 -7.31 5.11
C ARG A 194 10.58 -7.00 4.23
N ASP A 195 11.77 -7.26 4.73
CA ASP A 195 13.02 -7.06 3.98
C ASP A 195 13.11 -5.63 3.38
N THR A 196 13.10 -5.52 2.07
CA THR A 196 13.14 -4.27 1.30
C THR A 196 11.76 -3.61 1.11
N ILE A 197 10.69 -4.19 1.62
CA ILE A 197 9.32 -3.75 1.40
C ILE A 197 8.77 -3.08 2.66
N PHE A 198 8.16 -1.91 2.48
CA PHE A 198 7.23 -1.30 3.42
C PHE A 198 5.95 -0.94 2.67
N ALA A 199 4.79 -1.13 3.27
CA ALA A 199 3.55 -0.74 2.61
C ALA A 199 2.49 -0.29 3.61
N THR A 200 1.56 0.55 3.14
CA THR A 200 0.50 1.16 3.96
C THR A 200 -0.86 1.00 3.31
N GLN A 201 -1.87 0.67 4.12
CA GLN A 201 -3.26 0.70 3.71
C GLN A 201 -3.79 2.12 3.56
N PHE A 202 -3.30 3.03 4.37
CA PHE A 202 -3.64 4.45 4.28
C PHE A 202 -2.89 5.15 3.14
N HIS A 203 -3.30 6.37 2.84
CA HIS A 203 -2.73 7.23 1.81
C HIS A 203 -1.82 8.29 2.42
N PRO A 204 -0.48 8.10 2.45
CA PRO A 204 0.43 9.13 2.96
C PRO A 204 0.29 10.46 2.23
N GLU A 205 0.07 10.43 0.90
CA GLU A 205 -0.11 11.63 0.07
C GLU A 205 -1.37 12.45 0.41
N LYS A 206 -2.29 11.88 1.21
CA LYS A 206 -3.50 12.53 1.71
C LYS A 206 -3.47 12.76 3.22
N SER A 207 -2.36 12.43 3.89
CA SER A 207 -2.23 12.40 5.34
C SER A 207 -1.39 13.55 5.91
N ALA A 208 -1.48 14.72 5.27
CA ALA A 208 -0.87 15.97 5.70
C ALA A 208 0.62 15.83 6.04
N GLU A 209 1.08 16.42 7.15
CA GLU A 209 2.49 16.50 7.53
C GLU A 209 3.11 15.12 7.78
N TYR A 210 2.43 14.25 8.53
CA TYR A 210 2.99 12.94 8.87
C TYR A 210 3.01 11.97 7.69
N GLY A 211 2.08 12.11 6.74
CA GLY A 211 2.16 11.40 5.47
C GLY A 211 3.38 11.81 4.64
N LEU A 212 3.67 13.12 4.60
CA LEU A 212 4.88 13.63 3.95
C LEU A 212 6.15 13.21 4.70
N ARG A 213 6.13 13.16 6.04
CA ARG A 213 7.24 12.64 6.84
C ARG A 213 7.54 11.17 6.50
N LEU A 214 6.52 10.32 6.37
CA LEU A 214 6.69 8.92 5.97
C LEU A 214 7.35 8.82 4.58
N TYR A 215 6.92 9.63 3.61
CA TYR A 215 7.57 9.67 2.30
C TYR A 215 9.01 10.18 2.38
N GLN A 216 9.29 11.18 3.21
CA GLN A 216 10.65 11.65 3.44
C GLN A 216 11.53 10.53 4.03
N ASN A 217 11.05 9.82 5.04
CA ASN A 217 11.75 8.69 5.65
C ASN A 217 12.02 7.58 4.62
N PHE A 218 11.05 7.30 3.73
CA PHE A 218 11.25 6.34 2.65
C PHE A 218 12.40 6.75 1.71
N THR A 219 12.65 8.04 1.48
CA THR A 219 13.75 8.49 0.60
C THR A 219 15.14 8.21 1.18
N THR A 220 15.26 8.07 2.48
CA THR A 220 16.53 7.83 3.19
C THR A 220 16.67 6.41 3.73
N TRP A 221 15.57 5.67 3.81
CA TRP A 221 15.55 4.30 4.33
C TRP A 221 16.48 3.38 3.55
N GLN A 222 17.28 2.61 4.29
CA GLN A 222 18.20 1.58 3.78
C GLN A 222 17.86 0.26 4.50
N PRO A 223 17.10 -0.63 3.86
CA PRO A 223 16.72 -1.93 4.44
C PRO A 223 17.88 -2.90 4.54
#